data_6d3acb1cb78dcac13161a9138c7d7463
#
_entry.id   6d3acb1cb78dcac13161a9138c7d7463
#
_cell.length_a   1.000
_cell.length_b   1.000
_cell.length_c   1.000
_cell.angle_alpha   90.00
_cell.angle_beta   90.00
_cell.angle_gamma   90.00
#
_symmetry.space_group_name_H-M   'P 1'
#
loop_
_entity.id
_entity.type
_entity.pdbx_description
1 polymer ?
#
loop_
_entity_poly.entity_id
_entity_poly.type
_entity_poly.pdbx_seq_one_letter_code
_entity_poly.pdbx_strand_id
1 'polypeptide(L)'
;MYRKFTPLLIAFASWFSMAGQETMSLADCMEYALANHSDIRIAELNMKDAQWQIKENSAIAYPQINLGVNANRFLLQPALPTEALGFGEPGQKITFALKNDIGASLSVNQILFNNQYLATIKAAKMYKDFSAIQYRGVVEKLRNKVTDAYIPALVVAEAIRILDKNIEAQDKLVFETKANYDAGFVEQLDVDRLQYSLSDFRTDREALIRQRDKLTDVLKFTMNMPNKQEIVLEDDVDKLLAIYGDIDITEQIDYMNRPDYVASLKGMELIDIQTDALRKDWWPILSVFGSYDPSYQGNERLYWIPSSMIGLQMTMRIYDGGYYKAKEERSMIQSLKAQEQNKLLTMSYDLQIETARKDYFSTKQKMEDQQRNLDLAQRIFDTSETKFRQGLGSSFEVTQAQAGLYRSQANLINARFDFLKSLVAFKQALGKN
;
A
#
# COMPACT_ATOMS: atom_id res chain seq x y z
N MET A 1 -39.29 20.91 -36.38
CA MET A 1 -39.73 19.74 -35.61
C MET A 1 -39.16 19.86 -34.21
N TYR A 2 -39.88 20.51 -33.30
CA TYR A 2 -39.45 20.80 -31.93
C TYR A 2 -39.69 19.59 -31.04
N ARG A 3 -38.64 19.01 -30.49
CA ARG A 3 -38.69 17.97 -29.45
C ARG A 3 -38.55 18.62 -28.08
N LYS A 4 -39.66 18.60 -27.30
CA LYS A 4 -39.78 19.11 -25.93
C LYS A 4 -38.88 18.26 -25.00
N PHE A 5 -37.92 18.91 -24.36
CA PHE A 5 -37.17 18.34 -23.21
C PHE A 5 -38.00 18.61 -21.94
N THR A 6 -38.45 17.59 -21.29
CA THR A 6 -39.02 17.61 -19.94
C THR A 6 -37.88 17.43 -18.94
N PRO A 7 -37.65 18.35 -18.00
CA PRO A 7 -36.65 18.12 -16.94
C PRO A 7 -37.26 17.19 -15.89
N LEU A 8 -36.65 16.02 -15.74
CA LEU A 8 -36.89 15.09 -14.63
C LEU A 8 -36.21 15.67 -13.39
N LEU A 9 -37.01 16.23 -12.47
CA LEU A 9 -36.61 16.65 -11.14
C LEU A 9 -36.30 15.39 -10.33
N ILE A 10 -35.04 15.00 -10.24
CA ILE A 10 -34.55 14.00 -9.28
C ILE A 10 -34.47 14.70 -7.93
N ALA A 11 -35.45 14.41 -7.07
CA ALA A 11 -35.41 14.78 -5.66
C ALA A 11 -34.27 14.05 -4.99
N PHE A 12 -33.18 14.76 -4.72
CA PHE A 12 -32.10 14.32 -3.84
C PHE A 12 -32.68 14.36 -2.42
N ALA A 13 -33.20 13.23 -1.95
CA ALA A 13 -33.47 13.03 -0.54
C ALA A 13 -32.11 12.98 0.15
N SER A 14 -31.66 14.13 0.67
CA SER A 14 -30.57 14.23 1.63
C SER A 14 -31.02 13.50 2.90
N TRP A 15 -30.60 12.24 3.01
CA TRP A 15 -30.57 11.58 4.32
C TRP A 15 -29.57 12.35 5.16
N PHE A 16 -30.09 13.22 6.01
CA PHE A 16 -29.40 13.68 7.20
C PHE A 16 -29.25 12.42 8.08
N SER A 17 -28.10 11.73 7.95
CA SER A 17 -27.66 10.78 8.96
C SER A 17 -27.48 11.58 10.25
N MET A 18 -28.40 11.41 11.21
CA MET A 18 -28.13 11.72 12.61
C MET A 18 -26.75 11.07 12.90
N ALA A 19 -25.82 11.85 13.42
CA ALA A 19 -24.55 11.38 13.93
C ALA A 19 -24.82 10.48 15.14
N GLY A 20 -25.27 9.25 14.88
CA GLY A 20 -25.29 8.16 15.84
C GLY A 20 -23.87 7.60 15.88
N GLN A 21 -23.41 7.30 17.06
CA GLN A 21 -22.17 6.57 17.32
C GLN A 21 -22.21 5.26 16.52
N GLU A 22 -21.33 5.12 15.52
CA GLU A 22 -21.33 3.95 14.64
C GLU A 22 -20.51 2.83 15.30
N THR A 23 -21.17 1.71 15.60
CA THR A 23 -20.47 0.54 16.11
C THR A 23 -19.79 -0.18 14.95
N MET A 24 -18.50 -0.49 15.10
CA MET A 24 -17.69 -1.11 14.05
C MET A 24 -16.91 -2.31 14.59
N SER A 25 -17.10 -3.46 13.95
CA SER A 25 -16.27 -4.63 14.13
C SER A 25 -14.93 -4.48 13.35
N LEU A 26 -13.97 -5.37 13.58
CA LEU A 26 -12.75 -5.42 12.79
C LEU A 26 -13.05 -5.63 11.29
N ALA A 27 -14.05 -6.45 10.97
CA ALA A 27 -14.47 -6.70 9.59
C ALA A 27 -15.02 -5.42 8.93
N ASP A 28 -15.88 -4.66 9.63
CA ASP A 28 -16.43 -3.40 9.13
C ASP A 28 -15.34 -2.35 8.93
N CYS A 29 -14.37 -2.27 9.85
CA CYS A 29 -13.21 -1.40 9.73
C CYS A 29 -12.37 -1.74 8.49
N MET A 30 -12.17 -3.04 8.22
CA MET A 30 -11.46 -3.50 7.02
C MET A 30 -12.22 -3.16 5.74
N GLU A 31 -13.53 -3.40 5.71
CA GLU A 31 -14.38 -3.09 4.55
C GLU A 31 -14.38 -1.59 4.26
N TYR A 32 -14.57 -0.77 5.29
CA TYR A 32 -14.50 0.68 5.16
C TYR A 32 -13.14 1.15 4.61
N ALA A 33 -12.04 0.63 5.17
CA ALA A 33 -10.69 0.97 4.72
C ALA A 33 -10.47 0.57 3.24
N LEU A 34 -10.89 -0.62 2.83
CA LEU A 34 -10.74 -1.08 1.45
C LEU A 34 -11.56 -0.23 0.47
N ALA A 35 -12.71 0.28 0.88
CA ALA A 35 -13.56 1.13 0.04
C ALA A 35 -13.04 2.57 -0.08
N ASN A 36 -12.38 3.11 0.97
CA ASN A 36 -12.10 4.55 1.08
C ASN A 36 -10.61 4.91 1.09
N HIS A 37 -9.69 3.94 1.30
CA HIS A 37 -8.28 4.25 1.49
C HIS A 37 -7.59 4.69 0.19
N SER A 38 -6.81 5.76 0.27
CA SER A 38 -6.10 6.35 -0.87
C SER A 38 -5.13 5.38 -1.55
N ASP A 39 -4.45 4.51 -0.79
CA ASP A 39 -3.51 3.52 -1.35
C ASP A 39 -4.22 2.52 -2.28
N ILE A 40 -5.44 2.10 -1.94
CA ILE A 40 -6.28 1.22 -2.80
C ILE A 40 -6.63 1.96 -4.08
N ARG A 41 -7.07 3.22 -3.96
CA ARG A 41 -7.40 4.05 -5.11
C ARG A 41 -6.21 4.27 -6.05
N ILE A 42 -5.03 4.53 -5.48
CA ILE A 42 -3.77 4.66 -6.23
C ILE A 42 -3.44 3.34 -6.94
N ALA A 43 -3.56 2.21 -6.27
CA ALA A 43 -3.28 0.90 -6.87
C ALA A 43 -4.26 0.57 -8.02
N GLU A 44 -5.54 0.92 -7.91
CA GLU A 44 -6.51 0.84 -9.02
C GLU A 44 -6.14 1.72 -10.20
N LEU A 45 -5.69 2.95 -9.93
CA LEU A 45 -5.22 3.86 -10.97
C LEU A 45 -3.98 3.33 -11.67
N ASN A 46 -3.03 2.73 -10.93
CA ASN A 46 -1.85 2.07 -11.50
C ASN A 46 -2.23 0.89 -12.42
N MET A 47 -3.27 0.12 -12.09
CA MET A 47 -3.78 -0.93 -13.00
C MET A 47 -4.37 -0.34 -14.28
N LYS A 48 -5.07 0.79 -14.19
CA LYS A 48 -5.60 1.50 -15.37
C LYS A 48 -4.47 2.09 -16.20
N ASP A 49 -3.46 2.67 -15.57
CA ASP A 49 -2.26 3.19 -16.23
C ASP A 49 -1.54 2.10 -17.02
N ALA A 50 -1.31 0.93 -16.41
CA ALA A 50 -0.72 -0.22 -17.08
C ALA A 50 -1.53 -0.66 -18.34
N GLN A 51 -2.87 -0.55 -18.31
CA GLN A 51 -3.71 -0.84 -19.48
C GLN A 51 -3.50 0.18 -20.61
N TRP A 52 -3.37 1.46 -20.26
CA TRP A 52 -3.12 2.50 -21.24
C TRP A 52 -1.70 2.42 -21.80
N GLN A 53 -0.72 2.03 -20.98
CA GLN A 53 0.65 1.79 -21.41
C GLN A 53 0.75 0.68 -22.48
N ILE A 54 -0.09 -0.38 -22.39
CA ILE A 54 -0.19 -1.37 -23.48
C ILE A 54 -0.67 -0.72 -24.77
N LYS A 55 -1.70 0.15 -24.71
CA LYS A 55 -2.21 0.83 -25.89
C LYS A 55 -1.20 1.82 -26.47
N GLU A 56 -0.53 2.58 -25.61
CA GLU A 56 0.54 3.50 -26.00
C GLU A 56 1.67 2.77 -26.73
N ASN A 57 2.20 1.70 -26.12
CA ASN A 57 3.24 0.89 -26.75
C ASN A 57 2.77 0.22 -28.05
N SER A 58 1.49 -0.21 -28.11
CA SER A 58 0.92 -0.81 -29.32
C SER A 58 0.76 0.20 -30.45
N ALA A 59 0.54 1.47 -30.11
CA ALA A 59 0.36 2.54 -31.10
C ALA A 59 1.63 2.82 -31.92
N ILE A 60 2.81 2.47 -31.41
CA ILE A 60 4.09 2.62 -32.13
C ILE A 60 4.12 1.83 -33.45
N ALA A 61 3.39 0.70 -33.53
CA ALA A 61 3.30 -0.10 -34.76
C ALA A 61 2.29 0.44 -35.77
N TYR A 62 1.41 1.35 -35.38
CA TYR A 62 0.47 1.97 -36.31
C TYR A 62 1.18 3.02 -37.17
N PRO A 63 0.62 3.37 -38.36
CA PRO A 63 1.19 4.42 -39.17
C PRO A 63 1.32 5.72 -38.39
N GLN A 64 2.53 6.26 -38.36
CA GLN A 64 2.81 7.58 -37.76
C GLN A 64 2.75 8.61 -38.87
N ILE A 65 1.81 9.56 -38.78
CA ILE A 65 1.60 10.59 -39.76
C ILE A 65 2.07 11.92 -39.17
N ASN A 66 3.03 12.58 -39.84
CA ASN A 66 3.58 13.83 -39.39
C ASN A 66 3.45 14.89 -40.49
N LEU A 67 3.08 16.10 -40.10
CA LEU A 67 3.07 17.27 -40.95
C LEU A 67 4.14 18.25 -40.45
N GLY A 68 5.10 18.56 -41.29
CA GLY A 68 6.09 19.60 -41.09
C GLY A 68 5.81 20.77 -42.04
N VAL A 69 6.01 21.99 -41.59
CA VAL A 69 5.98 23.19 -42.44
C VAL A 69 7.26 23.97 -42.20
N ASN A 70 7.95 24.34 -43.24
CA ASN A 70 9.18 25.12 -43.19
C ASN A 70 9.13 26.32 -44.08
N ALA A 71 9.73 27.41 -43.65
CA ALA A 71 9.94 28.61 -44.46
C ALA A 71 11.38 29.08 -44.22
N ASN A 72 12.23 28.86 -45.21
CA ASN A 72 13.65 29.16 -45.14
C ASN A 72 14.01 30.24 -46.15
N ARG A 73 14.91 31.15 -45.77
CA ARG A 73 15.54 32.12 -46.65
C ARG A 73 17.03 32.11 -46.43
N PHE A 74 17.78 31.75 -47.43
CA PHE A 74 19.23 31.85 -47.40
C PHE A 74 19.64 33.33 -47.51
N LEU A 75 20.30 33.84 -46.49
CA LEU A 75 20.92 35.17 -46.52
C LEU A 75 22.18 35.15 -47.39
N LEU A 76 22.92 34.05 -47.37
CA LEU A 76 24.03 33.75 -48.24
C LEU A 76 23.82 32.35 -48.84
N GLN A 77 23.64 32.27 -50.17
CA GLN A 77 23.41 31.01 -50.85
C GLN A 77 24.72 30.20 -50.97
N PRO A 78 24.72 28.89 -50.73
CA PRO A 78 25.86 28.07 -51.06
C PRO A 78 26.09 28.07 -52.56
N ALA A 79 27.29 28.44 -52.99
CA ALA A 79 27.68 28.56 -54.38
C ALA A 79 29.04 27.89 -54.58
N LEU A 80 29.20 27.22 -55.72
CA LEU A 80 30.50 26.71 -56.18
C LEU A 80 30.99 27.56 -57.34
N PRO A 81 32.30 27.87 -57.40
CA PRO A 81 32.91 28.46 -58.59
C PRO A 81 32.77 27.50 -59.77
N THR A 82 32.41 28.01 -60.95
CA THR A 82 32.26 27.19 -62.19
C THR A 82 33.59 26.55 -62.60
N GLU A 83 34.70 27.16 -62.29
CA GLU A 83 36.06 26.62 -62.46
C GLU A 83 36.25 25.29 -61.74
N ALA A 84 35.69 25.12 -60.52
CA ALA A 84 35.74 23.85 -59.76
C ALA A 84 34.93 22.72 -60.42
N LEU A 85 34.04 23.04 -61.36
CA LEU A 85 33.22 22.09 -62.12
C LEU A 85 33.77 21.84 -63.53
N GLY A 86 34.90 22.46 -63.91
CA GLY A 86 35.54 22.27 -65.20
C GLY A 86 34.87 23.02 -66.37
N PHE A 87 33.99 23.99 -66.15
CA PHE A 87 33.34 24.79 -67.16
C PHE A 87 33.04 26.21 -66.65
N GLY A 88 32.84 27.16 -67.59
CA GLY A 88 32.53 28.55 -67.27
C GLY A 88 33.73 29.47 -67.17
N GLU A 89 33.46 30.80 -67.10
CA GLU A 89 34.51 31.80 -67.00
C GLU A 89 35.00 32.00 -65.55
N PRO A 90 36.26 32.38 -65.33
CA PRO A 90 36.81 32.69 -64.05
C PRO A 90 35.95 33.69 -63.25
N GLY A 91 35.56 33.33 -61.99
CA GLY A 91 34.78 34.17 -61.13
C GLY A 91 33.23 33.95 -61.21
N GLN A 92 32.77 33.13 -62.14
CA GLN A 92 31.36 32.73 -62.18
C GLN A 92 31.06 31.72 -61.07
N LYS A 93 29.83 31.82 -60.47
CA LYS A 93 29.40 30.91 -59.40
C LYS A 93 28.02 30.36 -59.74
N ILE A 94 27.83 29.07 -59.52
CA ILE A 94 26.55 28.39 -59.60
C ILE A 94 26.03 28.18 -58.17
N THR A 95 24.82 28.65 -57.88
CA THR A 95 24.12 28.43 -56.62
C THR A 95 23.32 27.13 -56.70
N PHE A 96 23.46 26.25 -55.69
CA PHE A 96 22.75 24.96 -55.61
C PHE A 96 21.49 25.01 -54.75
N ALA A 97 21.27 26.10 -54.04
CA ALA A 97 20.08 26.32 -53.26
C ALA A 97 19.34 27.58 -53.73
N LEU A 98 18.04 27.53 -53.84
CA LEU A 98 17.22 28.69 -54.12
C LEU A 98 17.08 29.58 -52.88
N LYS A 99 17.02 30.91 -53.07
CA LYS A 99 17.07 31.88 -51.97
C LYS A 99 15.93 31.73 -50.97
N ASN A 100 14.75 31.41 -51.45
CA ASN A 100 13.57 31.19 -50.62
C ASN A 100 13.07 29.77 -50.85
N ASP A 101 12.72 29.09 -49.75
CA ASP A 101 12.11 27.76 -49.72
C ASP A 101 11.00 27.73 -48.67
N ILE A 102 9.76 27.63 -49.15
CA ILE A 102 8.57 27.53 -48.31
C ILE A 102 7.92 26.22 -48.67
N GLY A 103 7.95 25.23 -47.72
CA GLY A 103 7.46 23.90 -47.96
C GLY A 103 6.59 23.35 -46.86
N ALA A 104 5.82 22.35 -47.22
CA ALA A 104 5.19 21.45 -46.28
C ALA A 104 5.65 20.01 -46.55
N SER A 105 5.80 19.20 -45.53
CA SER A 105 6.14 17.79 -45.64
C SER A 105 5.10 16.98 -44.90
N LEU A 106 4.33 16.16 -45.60
CA LEU A 106 3.46 15.15 -45.03
C LEU A 106 4.17 13.80 -45.12
N SER A 107 4.55 13.27 -44.00
CA SER A 107 5.25 11.97 -43.92
C SER A 107 4.44 10.93 -43.18
N VAL A 108 4.50 9.71 -43.68
CA VAL A 108 3.92 8.52 -43.07
C VAL A 108 5.04 7.50 -42.85
N ASN A 109 5.18 7.00 -41.65
CA ASN A 109 6.12 5.93 -41.33
C ASN A 109 5.39 4.84 -40.55
N GLN A 110 5.62 3.57 -40.93
CA GLN A 110 5.08 2.42 -40.23
C GLN A 110 6.13 1.34 -40.07
N ILE A 111 6.29 0.87 -38.82
CA ILE A 111 7.14 -0.28 -38.51
C ILE A 111 6.42 -1.55 -38.95
N LEU A 112 7.07 -2.37 -39.80
CA LEU A 112 6.59 -3.68 -40.20
C LEU A 112 7.16 -4.79 -39.32
N PHE A 113 8.43 -4.64 -38.95
CA PHE A 113 9.12 -5.59 -38.06
C PHE A 113 10.18 -4.88 -37.24
N ASN A 114 10.12 -5.09 -35.91
CA ASN A 114 11.13 -4.63 -34.96
C ASN A 114 11.08 -5.54 -33.71
N ASN A 115 12.15 -6.26 -33.42
CA ASN A 115 12.23 -7.15 -32.27
C ASN A 115 12.07 -6.41 -30.93
N GLN A 116 12.65 -5.22 -30.81
CA GLN A 116 12.51 -4.40 -29.59
C GLN A 116 11.06 -4.00 -29.34
N TYR A 117 10.30 -3.66 -30.40
CA TYR A 117 8.88 -3.38 -30.31
C TYR A 117 8.09 -4.60 -29.79
N LEU A 118 8.36 -5.80 -30.34
CA LEU A 118 7.69 -7.03 -29.88
C LEU A 118 7.98 -7.33 -28.41
N ALA A 119 9.23 -7.13 -27.97
CA ALA A 119 9.60 -7.27 -26.56
C ALA A 119 8.91 -6.23 -25.66
N THR A 120 8.80 -4.97 -26.11
CA THR A 120 8.11 -3.91 -25.39
C THR A 120 6.63 -4.24 -25.18
N ILE A 121 5.93 -4.76 -26.20
CA ILE A 121 4.53 -5.21 -26.06
C ILE A 121 4.42 -6.37 -25.09
N LYS A 122 5.33 -7.35 -25.15
CA LYS A 122 5.34 -8.48 -24.22
C LYS A 122 5.57 -8.02 -22.79
N ALA A 123 6.51 -7.11 -22.56
CA ALA A 123 6.80 -6.51 -21.27
C ALA A 123 5.61 -5.68 -20.73
N ALA A 124 4.95 -4.88 -21.58
CA ALA A 124 3.78 -4.09 -21.17
C ALA A 124 2.60 -4.97 -20.74
N LYS A 125 2.35 -6.08 -21.46
CA LYS A 125 1.31 -7.04 -21.05
C LYS A 125 1.63 -7.67 -19.68
N MET A 126 2.88 -8.05 -19.46
CA MET A 126 3.31 -8.61 -18.18
C MET A 126 3.27 -7.57 -17.05
N TYR A 127 3.58 -6.31 -17.34
CA TYR A 127 3.47 -5.22 -16.37
C TYR A 127 2.03 -5.01 -15.90
N LYS A 128 1.02 -5.23 -16.75
CA LYS A 128 -0.40 -5.26 -16.34
C LYS A 128 -0.65 -6.34 -15.29
N ASP A 129 -0.16 -7.57 -15.53
CA ASP A 129 -0.33 -8.68 -14.58
C ASP A 129 0.41 -8.40 -13.27
N PHE A 130 1.62 -7.84 -13.37
CA PHE A 130 2.39 -7.37 -12.22
C PHE A 130 1.65 -6.30 -11.40
N SER A 131 1.00 -5.33 -12.05
CA SER A 131 0.20 -4.30 -11.37
C SER A 131 -1.00 -4.90 -10.62
N ALA A 132 -1.62 -5.95 -11.15
CA ALA A 132 -2.70 -6.67 -10.46
C ALA A 132 -2.20 -7.43 -9.21
N ILE A 133 -0.98 -7.95 -9.25
CA ILE A 133 -0.34 -8.58 -8.09
C ILE A 133 0.01 -7.52 -7.04
N GLN A 134 0.55 -6.38 -7.46
CA GLN A 134 0.83 -5.26 -6.56
C GLN A 134 -0.44 -4.75 -5.87
N TYR A 135 -1.57 -4.66 -6.59
CA TYR A 135 -2.86 -4.30 -6.00
C TYR A 135 -3.23 -5.26 -4.85
N ARG A 136 -3.11 -6.58 -5.06
CA ARG A 136 -3.34 -7.57 -3.98
C ARG A 136 -2.42 -7.35 -2.79
N GLY A 137 -1.15 -7.06 -3.04
CA GLY A 137 -0.19 -6.73 -1.98
C GLY A 137 -0.56 -5.46 -1.19
N VAL A 138 -1.12 -4.44 -1.84
CA VAL A 138 -1.63 -3.22 -1.18
C VAL A 138 -2.85 -3.55 -0.30
N VAL A 139 -3.78 -4.37 -0.81
CA VAL A 139 -4.95 -4.84 -0.04
C VAL A 139 -4.53 -5.57 1.23
N GLU A 140 -3.60 -6.52 1.13
CA GLU A 140 -3.10 -7.26 2.31
C GLU A 140 -2.40 -6.36 3.31
N LYS A 141 -1.53 -5.47 2.84
CA LYS A 141 -0.85 -4.51 3.71
C LYS A 141 -1.83 -3.59 4.44
N LEU A 142 -2.90 -3.17 3.78
CA LEU A 142 -3.92 -2.33 4.40
C LEU A 142 -4.70 -3.11 5.47
N ARG A 143 -5.10 -4.35 5.17
CA ARG A 143 -5.76 -5.22 6.17
C ARG A 143 -4.90 -5.40 7.42
N ASN A 144 -3.61 -5.68 7.24
CA ASN A 144 -2.66 -5.80 8.34
C ASN A 144 -2.56 -4.51 9.15
N LYS A 145 -2.42 -3.34 8.50
CA LYS A 145 -2.38 -2.04 9.18
C LYS A 145 -3.65 -1.77 9.99
N VAL A 146 -4.83 -2.08 9.44
CA VAL A 146 -6.11 -1.91 10.16
C VAL A 146 -6.16 -2.83 11.37
N THR A 147 -5.78 -4.10 11.24
CA THR A 147 -5.73 -5.04 12.36
C THR A 147 -4.77 -4.57 13.45
N ASP A 148 -3.57 -4.12 13.07
CA ASP A 148 -2.54 -3.62 13.99
C ASP A 148 -2.98 -2.34 14.72
N ALA A 149 -3.86 -1.52 14.13
CA ALA A 149 -4.42 -0.32 14.75
C ALA A 149 -5.68 -0.64 15.62
N TYR A 150 -6.49 -1.61 15.19
CA TYR A 150 -7.74 -2.00 15.86
C TYR A 150 -7.50 -2.70 17.19
N ILE A 151 -6.62 -3.71 17.21
CA ILE A 151 -6.40 -4.55 18.40
C ILE A 151 -5.97 -3.73 19.62
N PRO A 152 -4.99 -2.80 19.56
CA PRO A 152 -4.62 -1.99 20.73
C PRO A 152 -5.77 -1.12 21.25
N ALA A 153 -6.59 -0.55 20.36
CA ALA A 153 -7.74 0.26 20.74
C ALA A 153 -8.80 -0.57 21.48
N LEU A 154 -9.07 -1.78 21.00
CA LEU A 154 -9.98 -2.74 21.63
C LEU A 154 -9.48 -3.15 23.02
N VAL A 155 -8.20 -3.47 23.16
CA VAL A 155 -7.60 -3.90 24.42
C VAL A 155 -7.69 -2.79 25.49
N VAL A 156 -7.46 -1.53 25.12
CA VAL A 156 -7.60 -0.41 26.05
C VAL A 156 -9.09 -0.18 26.42
N ALA A 157 -10.01 -0.37 25.48
CA ALA A 157 -11.45 -0.30 25.79
C ALA A 157 -11.85 -1.38 26.80
N GLU A 158 -11.31 -2.60 26.69
CA GLU A 158 -11.52 -3.69 27.64
C GLU A 158 -10.92 -3.36 29.02
N ALA A 159 -9.70 -2.80 29.05
CA ALA A 159 -9.07 -2.37 30.30
C ALA A 159 -9.91 -1.31 31.05
N ILE A 160 -10.50 -0.34 30.33
CA ILE A 160 -11.43 0.64 30.91
C ILE A 160 -12.64 -0.06 31.52
N ARG A 161 -13.23 -1.04 30.81
CA ARG A 161 -14.42 -1.78 31.29
C ARG A 161 -14.15 -2.56 32.59
N ILE A 162 -12.95 -3.15 32.70
CA ILE A 162 -12.53 -3.85 33.93
C ILE A 162 -12.28 -2.84 35.05
N LEU A 163 -11.63 -1.72 34.75
CA LEU A 163 -11.37 -0.69 35.75
C LEU A 163 -12.65 -0.01 36.25
N ASP A 164 -13.66 0.16 35.40
CA ASP A 164 -15.00 0.65 35.80
C ASP A 164 -15.65 -0.27 36.84
N LYS A 165 -15.57 -1.60 36.66
CA LYS A 165 -16.04 -2.57 37.64
C LYS A 165 -15.26 -2.49 38.95
N ASN A 166 -13.95 -2.28 38.90
CA ASN A 166 -13.12 -2.12 40.09
C ASN A 166 -13.47 -0.82 40.84
N ILE A 167 -13.72 0.27 40.13
CA ILE A 167 -14.15 1.55 40.71
C ILE A 167 -15.52 1.40 41.43
N GLU A 168 -16.49 0.74 40.78
CA GLU A 168 -17.81 0.48 41.40
C GLU A 168 -17.68 -0.35 42.69
N ALA A 169 -16.88 -1.42 42.66
CA ALA A 169 -16.62 -2.25 43.85
C ALA A 169 -15.93 -1.44 44.97
N GLN A 170 -14.95 -0.59 44.60
CA GLN A 170 -14.22 0.25 45.55
C GLN A 170 -15.09 1.34 46.14
N ASP A 171 -15.93 2.02 45.33
CA ASP A 171 -16.89 3.03 45.83
C ASP A 171 -17.80 2.43 46.90
N LYS A 172 -18.31 1.22 46.68
CA LYS A 172 -19.14 0.50 47.65
C LYS A 172 -18.36 0.19 48.95
N LEU A 173 -17.13 -0.27 48.82
CA LEU A 173 -16.30 -0.57 49.99
C LEU A 173 -15.96 0.68 50.81
N VAL A 174 -15.69 1.82 50.17
CA VAL A 174 -15.47 3.12 50.81
C VAL A 174 -16.74 3.56 51.53
N PHE A 175 -17.92 3.43 50.93
CA PHE A 175 -19.20 3.78 51.54
C PHE A 175 -19.48 2.95 52.80
N GLU A 176 -19.31 1.63 52.72
CA GLU A 176 -19.51 0.69 53.88
C GLU A 176 -18.52 0.99 55.01
N THR A 177 -17.23 1.24 54.67
CA THR A 177 -16.19 1.52 55.67
C THR A 177 -16.43 2.87 56.35
N LYS A 178 -16.92 3.90 55.61
CA LYS A 178 -17.28 5.19 56.19
C LYS A 178 -18.44 5.06 57.17
N ALA A 179 -19.48 4.28 56.86
CA ALA A 179 -20.57 4.02 57.81
C ALA A 179 -20.09 3.32 59.09
N ASN A 180 -19.12 2.38 58.97
CA ASN A 180 -18.49 1.73 60.13
C ASN A 180 -17.62 2.69 60.95
N TYR A 181 -16.95 3.66 60.33
CA TYR A 181 -16.21 4.72 61.00
C TYR A 181 -17.16 5.62 61.79
N ASP A 182 -18.24 6.06 61.18
CA ASP A 182 -19.26 6.92 61.82
C ASP A 182 -19.92 6.20 63.00
N ALA A 183 -19.96 4.87 63.00
CA ALA A 183 -20.41 4.03 64.11
C ALA A 183 -19.34 3.69 65.12
N GLY A 184 -18.06 4.11 64.92
CA GLY A 184 -16.92 3.89 65.81
C GLY A 184 -16.27 2.51 65.76
N PHE A 185 -16.51 1.71 64.68
CA PHE A 185 -15.98 0.37 64.51
C PHE A 185 -14.62 0.29 63.77
N VAL A 186 -14.25 1.33 63.04
CA VAL A 186 -12.98 1.42 62.29
C VAL A 186 -12.34 2.79 62.45
N GLU A 187 -11.04 2.90 62.12
CA GLU A 187 -10.30 4.16 62.22
C GLU A 187 -10.48 5.03 60.97
N GLN A 188 -10.28 6.35 61.09
CA GLN A 188 -10.25 7.29 59.97
C GLN A 188 -9.22 6.88 58.91
N LEU A 189 -8.10 6.36 59.34
CA LEU A 189 -7.03 5.89 58.46
C LEU A 189 -7.50 4.78 57.49
N ASP A 190 -8.44 3.93 57.90
CA ASP A 190 -9.00 2.89 57.05
C ASP A 190 -9.84 3.49 55.91
N VAL A 191 -10.64 4.51 56.20
CA VAL A 191 -11.41 5.24 55.19
C VAL A 191 -10.51 5.97 54.23
N ASP A 192 -9.47 6.67 54.74
CA ASP A 192 -8.55 7.47 53.94
C ASP A 192 -7.73 6.58 52.95
N ARG A 193 -7.31 5.40 53.37
CA ARG A 193 -6.63 4.42 52.49
C ARG A 193 -7.50 3.96 51.32
N LEU A 194 -8.77 3.63 51.59
CA LEU A 194 -9.70 3.17 50.57
C LEU A 194 -10.06 4.30 49.63
N GLN A 195 -10.24 5.53 50.12
CA GLN A 195 -10.47 6.73 49.30
C GLN A 195 -9.27 7.06 48.42
N TYR A 196 -8.05 6.93 48.94
CA TYR A 196 -6.82 7.11 48.16
C TYR A 196 -6.77 6.11 46.99
N SER A 197 -6.99 4.81 47.28
CA SER A 197 -7.04 3.78 46.22
C SER A 197 -8.13 4.05 45.17
N LEU A 198 -9.29 4.51 45.58
CA LEU A 198 -10.36 4.92 44.65
C LEU A 198 -9.95 6.08 43.76
N SER A 199 -9.27 7.08 44.33
CA SER A 199 -8.75 8.22 43.56
C SER A 199 -7.70 7.80 42.53
N ASP A 200 -6.83 6.86 42.88
CA ASP A 200 -5.83 6.28 41.96
C ASP A 200 -6.53 5.57 40.78
N PHE A 201 -7.53 4.73 41.05
CA PHE A 201 -8.30 4.06 39.99
C PHE A 201 -9.00 5.04 39.04
N ARG A 202 -9.58 6.11 39.58
CA ARG A 202 -10.20 7.16 38.77
C ARG A 202 -9.17 7.88 37.88
N THR A 203 -7.97 8.15 38.42
CA THR A 203 -6.87 8.77 37.68
C THR A 203 -6.38 7.86 36.54
N ASP A 204 -6.22 6.57 36.83
CA ASP A 204 -5.83 5.56 35.84
C ASP A 204 -6.89 5.44 34.73
N ARG A 205 -8.18 5.45 35.10
CA ARG A 205 -9.29 5.43 34.15
C ARG A 205 -9.21 6.59 33.16
N GLU A 206 -9.00 7.81 33.65
CA GLU A 206 -8.88 8.99 32.81
C GLU A 206 -7.65 8.90 31.88
N ALA A 207 -6.56 8.28 32.33
CA ALA A 207 -5.39 8.02 31.51
C ALA A 207 -5.70 7.02 30.39
N LEU A 208 -6.41 5.93 30.70
CA LEU A 208 -6.82 4.93 29.72
C LEU A 208 -7.83 5.50 28.69
N ILE A 209 -8.77 6.37 29.11
CA ILE A 209 -9.69 7.05 28.20
C ILE A 209 -8.89 7.88 27.18
N ARG A 210 -7.95 8.71 27.64
CA ARG A 210 -7.10 9.49 26.73
C ARG A 210 -6.26 8.60 25.80
N GLN A 211 -5.83 7.44 26.27
CA GLN A 211 -5.08 6.48 25.46
C GLN A 211 -5.99 5.83 24.40
N ARG A 212 -7.21 5.41 24.77
CA ARG A 212 -8.22 4.89 23.85
C ARG A 212 -8.53 5.89 22.73
N ASP A 213 -8.74 7.16 23.07
CA ASP A 213 -9.06 8.21 22.11
C ASP A 213 -7.93 8.38 21.08
N LYS A 214 -6.67 8.41 21.56
CA LYS A 214 -5.50 8.44 20.65
C LYS A 214 -5.43 7.23 19.73
N LEU A 215 -5.65 6.03 20.25
CA LEU A 215 -5.62 4.80 19.44
C LEU A 215 -6.78 4.74 18.44
N THR A 216 -7.94 5.24 18.84
CA THR A 216 -9.11 5.37 17.94
C THR A 216 -8.82 6.37 16.81
N ASP A 217 -8.15 7.48 17.10
CA ASP A 217 -7.76 8.45 16.07
C ASP A 217 -6.71 7.84 15.09
N VAL A 218 -5.77 7.03 15.59
CA VAL A 218 -4.84 6.27 14.74
C VAL A 218 -5.59 5.28 13.85
N LEU A 219 -6.58 4.57 14.39
CA LEU A 219 -7.43 3.65 13.62
C LEU A 219 -8.21 4.39 12.53
N LYS A 220 -8.86 5.51 12.85
CA LYS A 220 -9.57 6.36 11.87
C LYS A 220 -8.64 6.81 10.75
N PHE A 221 -7.45 7.29 11.11
CA PHE A 221 -6.44 7.69 10.14
C PHE A 221 -6.02 6.51 9.23
N THR A 222 -5.80 5.32 9.82
CA THR A 222 -5.44 4.11 9.07
C THR A 222 -6.55 3.66 8.11
N MET A 223 -7.82 3.95 8.42
CA MET A 223 -8.97 3.68 7.55
C MET A 223 -9.25 4.80 6.55
N ASN A 224 -8.52 5.93 6.62
CA ASN A 224 -8.82 7.16 5.88
C ASN A 224 -10.22 7.74 6.22
N MET A 225 -10.60 7.61 7.49
CA MET A 225 -11.88 8.11 8.02
C MET A 225 -11.71 9.51 8.61
N PRO A 226 -12.68 10.42 8.43
CA PRO A 226 -12.64 11.75 9.05
C PRO A 226 -12.62 11.68 10.58
N ASN A 227 -11.73 12.42 11.25
CA ASN A 227 -11.59 12.42 12.72
C ASN A 227 -12.88 12.82 13.48
N LYS A 228 -13.77 13.58 12.84
CA LYS A 228 -15.04 14.03 13.45
C LYS A 228 -16.08 12.93 13.63
N GLN A 229 -15.93 11.80 12.95
CA GLN A 229 -16.85 10.67 13.07
C GLN A 229 -16.53 9.88 14.34
N GLU A 230 -17.52 9.73 15.21
CA GLU A 230 -17.36 8.92 16.43
C GLU A 230 -17.62 7.46 16.12
N ILE A 231 -16.69 6.58 16.52
CA ILE A 231 -16.81 5.15 16.38
C ILE A 231 -16.69 4.45 17.73
N VAL A 232 -17.42 3.36 17.91
CA VAL A 232 -17.33 2.46 19.04
C VAL A 232 -16.95 1.08 18.53
N LEU A 233 -15.95 0.45 19.14
CA LEU A 233 -15.51 -0.88 18.77
C LEU A 233 -16.47 -1.93 19.36
N GLU A 234 -17.00 -2.80 18.49
CA GLU A 234 -18.04 -3.78 18.86
C GLU A 234 -17.46 -5.12 19.33
N ASP A 235 -16.26 -5.48 18.84
CA ASP A 235 -15.69 -6.78 19.15
C ASP A 235 -15.25 -6.89 20.61
N ASP A 236 -15.10 -8.16 21.05
CA ASP A 236 -14.48 -8.55 22.29
C ASP A 236 -13.14 -9.28 21.99
N VAL A 237 -12.17 -9.14 22.89
CA VAL A 237 -10.87 -9.82 22.77
C VAL A 237 -11.04 -11.34 22.69
N ASP A 238 -11.97 -11.93 23.47
CA ASP A 238 -12.23 -13.36 23.44
C ASP A 238 -12.85 -13.83 22.10
N LYS A 239 -13.71 -13.01 21.49
CA LYS A 239 -14.27 -13.25 20.15
C LYS A 239 -13.18 -13.26 19.09
N LEU A 240 -12.24 -12.30 19.13
CA LEU A 240 -11.12 -12.27 18.20
C LEU A 240 -10.16 -13.44 18.42
N LEU A 241 -9.89 -13.82 19.69
CA LEU A 241 -9.09 -15.01 20.00
C LEU A 241 -9.73 -16.29 19.44
N ALA A 242 -11.06 -16.41 19.45
CA ALA A 242 -11.76 -17.54 18.83
C ALA A 242 -11.62 -17.54 17.30
N ILE A 243 -11.78 -16.37 16.64
CA ILE A 243 -11.65 -16.22 15.18
C ILE A 243 -10.22 -16.51 14.70
N TYR A 244 -9.23 -16.00 15.40
CA TYR A 244 -7.82 -16.17 15.03
C TYR A 244 -7.18 -17.44 15.59
N GLY A 245 -7.78 -18.10 16.58
CA GLY A 245 -7.25 -19.27 17.27
C GLY A 245 -7.35 -20.58 16.50
N ASP A 246 -8.19 -20.65 15.46
CA ASP A 246 -8.33 -21.82 14.58
C ASP A 246 -7.22 -21.84 13.51
N ILE A 247 -5.97 -22.06 13.95
CA ILE A 247 -4.78 -22.09 13.08
C ILE A 247 -4.03 -23.40 13.28
N ASP A 248 -3.73 -24.08 12.17
CA ASP A 248 -2.79 -25.20 12.18
C ASP A 248 -1.34 -24.66 12.24
N ILE A 249 -0.73 -24.80 13.43
CA ILE A 249 0.64 -24.34 13.71
C ILE A 249 1.70 -25.15 12.95
N THR A 250 1.34 -26.35 12.47
CA THR A 250 2.24 -27.23 11.71
C THR A 250 2.23 -26.90 10.21
N GLU A 251 1.34 -26.02 9.79
CA GLU A 251 1.19 -25.65 8.40
C GLU A 251 2.49 -25.06 7.81
N GLN A 252 2.83 -25.51 6.60
CA GLN A 252 3.96 -24.99 5.85
C GLN A 252 3.51 -23.82 4.97
N ILE A 253 4.42 -22.89 4.72
CA ILE A 253 4.15 -21.75 3.85
C ILE A 253 3.97 -22.20 2.41
N ASP A 254 2.93 -21.68 1.76
CA ASP A 254 2.86 -21.62 0.31
C ASP A 254 3.26 -20.20 -0.12
N TYR A 255 4.48 -20.05 -0.63
CA TYR A 255 4.99 -18.74 -1.10
C TYR A 255 4.11 -18.13 -2.19
N MET A 256 3.36 -18.92 -2.95
CA MET A 256 2.46 -18.42 -4.01
C MET A 256 1.27 -17.63 -3.45
N ASN A 257 0.94 -17.81 -2.19
CA ASN A 257 -0.07 -17.00 -1.50
C ASN A 257 0.44 -15.59 -1.14
N ARG A 258 1.76 -15.35 -1.23
CA ARG A 258 2.40 -14.07 -0.92
C ARG A 258 2.51 -13.19 -2.17
N PRO A 259 1.77 -12.08 -2.27
CA PRO A 259 1.82 -11.20 -3.44
C PRO A 259 3.21 -10.63 -3.73
N ASP A 260 4.00 -10.34 -2.69
CA ASP A 260 5.36 -9.85 -2.80
C ASP A 260 6.32 -10.90 -3.40
N TYR A 261 6.16 -12.19 -3.07
CA TYR A 261 6.90 -13.27 -3.71
C TYR A 261 6.52 -13.44 -5.19
N VAL A 262 5.21 -13.47 -5.48
CA VAL A 262 4.73 -13.58 -6.86
C VAL A 262 5.16 -12.36 -7.69
N ALA A 263 5.19 -11.16 -7.10
CA ALA A 263 5.73 -9.96 -7.75
C ALA A 263 7.23 -10.09 -8.06
N SER A 264 8.02 -10.67 -7.13
CA SER A 264 9.45 -10.93 -7.36
C SER A 264 9.67 -11.89 -8.54
N LEU A 265 8.89 -12.98 -8.64
CA LEU A 265 8.95 -13.91 -9.78
C LEU A 265 8.60 -13.22 -11.10
N LYS A 266 7.56 -12.37 -11.11
CA LYS A 266 7.18 -11.61 -12.30
C LYS A 266 8.22 -10.55 -12.67
N GLY A 267 8.90 -9.97 -11.69
CA GLY A 267 10.03 -9.07 -11.91
C GLY A 267 11.19 -9.77 -12.62
N MET A 268 11.52 -11.00 -12.23
CA MET A 268 12.54 -11.80 -12.91
C MET A 268 12.15 -12.14 -14.36
N GLU A 269 10.89 -12.51 -14.59
CA GLU A 269 10.38 -12.78 -15.94
C GLU A 269 10.45 -11.53 -16.85
N LEU A 270 10.24 -10.32 -16.31
CA LEU A 270 10.44 -9.07 -17.04
C LEU A 270 11.91 -8.85 -17.45
N ILE A 271 12.85 -9.17 -16.56
CA ILE A 271 14.29 -9.10 -16.87
C ILE A 271 14.65 -10.10 -17.98
N ASP A 272 14.08 -11.30 -17.95
CA ASP A 272 14.33 -12.33 -18.98
C ASP A 272 13.79 -11.89 -20.35
N ILE A 273 12.58 -11.26 -20.40
CA ILE A 273 12.05 -10.68 -21.64
C ILE A 273 13.02 -9.62 -22.20
N GLN A 274 13.55 -8.75 -21.34
CA GLN A 274 14.52 -7.73 -21.76
C GLN A 274 15.83 -8.34 -22.25
N THR A 275 16.31 -9.37 -21.58
CA THR A 275 17.54 -10.11 -21.97
C THR A 275 17.36 -10.78 -23.33
N ASP A 276 16.23 -11.45 -23.56
CA ASP A 276 15.89 -12.05 -24.85
C ASP A 276 15.77 -11.01 -25.98
N ALA A 277 15.24 -9.83 -25.68
CA ALA A 277 15.20 -8.73 -26.64
C ALA A 277 16.60 -8.27 -27.05
N LEU A 278 17.52 -8.16 -26.07
CA LEU A 278 18.90 -7.78 -26.32
C LEU A 278 19.67 -8.83 -27.14
N ARG A 279 19.44 -10.13 -26.90
CA ARG A 279 20.02 -11.23 -27.69
C ARG A 279 19.64 -11.18 -29.17
N LYS A 280 18.41 -10.68 -29.46
CA LYS A 280 17.86 -10.60 -30.82
C LYS A 280 17.99 -9.22 -31.45
N ASP A 281 18.72 -8.30 -30.84
CA ASP A 281 18.83 -6.91 -31.33
C ASP A 281 19.60 -6.78 -32.65
N TRP A 282 20.35 -7.84 -33.06
CA TRP A 282 20.95 -7.91 -34.39
C TRP A 282 19.96 -8.18 -35.53
N TRP A 283 18.70 -8.53 -35.24
CA TRP A 283 17.65 -8.72 -36.23
C TRP A 283 17.35 -7.41 -36.96
N PRO A 284 17.00 -7.48 -38.27
CA PRO A 284 16.72 -6.29 -39.04
C PRO A 284 15.45 -5.58 -38.54
N ILE A 285 15.47 -4.28 -38.61
CA ILE A 285 14.27 -3.43 -38.48
C ILE A 285 13.76 -3.17 -39.88
N LEU A 286 12.48 -3.44 -40.12
CA LEU A 286 11.82 -3.21 -41.39
C LEU A 286 10.70 -2.18 -41.20
N SER A 287 10.71 -1.13 -42.03
CA SER A 287 9.66 -0.11 -42.04
C SER A 287 9.28 0.25 -43.47
N VAL A 288 8.02 0.68 -43.64
CA VAL A 288 7.54 1.34 -44.85
C VAL A 288 7.37 2.81 -44.55
N PHE A 289 7.76 3.66 -45.49
CA PHE A 289 7.60 5.08 -45.37
C PHE A 289 7.05 5.67 -46.66
N GLY A 290 6.37 6.81 -46.54
CA GLY A 290 5.94 7.64 -47.66
C GLY A 290 6.02 9.10 -47.31
N SER A 291 6.31 9.93 -48.28
CA SER A 291 6.24 11.39 -48.11
C SER A 291 5.61 12.08 -49.30
N TYR A 292 4.99 13.21 -48.99
CA TYR A 292 4.53 14.19 -49.99
C TYR A 292 5.01 15.56 -49.51
N ASP A 293 5.91 16.16 -50.34
CA ASP A 293 6.67 17.36 -49.98
C ASP A 293 6.43 18.48 -51.02
N PRO A 294 5.25 19.15 -50.98
CA PRO A 294 4.99 20.32 -51.81
C PRO A 294 5.82 21.51 -51.30
N SER A 295 6.50 22.18 -52.23
CA SER A 295 7.29 23.38 -51.88
C SER A 295 7.16 24.48 -52.92
N TYR A 296 7.28 25.72 -52.47
CA TYR A 296 7.49 26.90 -53.27
C TYR A 296 8.95 27.35 -53.11
N GLN A 297 9.72 27.25 -54.19
CA GLN A 297 11.14 27.59 -54.16
C GLN A 297 11.52 28.60 -55.26
N GLY A 298 12.43 29.51 -54.94
CA GLY A 298 12.89 30.46 -55.93
C GLY A 298 13.78 31.58 -55.37
N ASN A 299 14.45 32.33 -56.28
CA ASN A 299 15.25 33.49 -55.91
C ASN A 299 14.38 34.77 -55.85
N GLU A 300 13.83 35.19 -56.99
CA GLU A 300 12.93 36.35 -57.14
C GLU A 300 11.47 35.93 -57.34
N ARG A 301 11.26 34.82 -58.04
CA ARG A 301 9.96 34.18 -58.29
C ARG A 301 9.94 32.85 -57.57
N LEU A 302 8.81 32.52 -56.96
CA LEU A 302 8.58 31.22 -56.34
C LEU A 302 7.92 30.27 -57.33
N TYR A 303 8.46 29.07 -57.47
CA TYR A 303 7.94 28.03 -58.33
C TYR A 303 7.40 26.90 -57.47
N TRP A 304 6.28 26.31 -57.84
CA TRP A 304 5.70 25.15 -57.20
C TRP A 304 6.45 23.89 -57.62
N ILE A 305 7.05 23.22 -56.66
CA ILE A 305 7.88 22.01 -56.87
C ILE A 305 7.38 20.93 -55.92
N PRO A 306 6.34 20.15 -56.30
CA PRO A 306 5.90 19.04 -55.49
C PRO A 306 6.79 17.83 -55.70
N SER A 307 7.07 17.08 -54.62
CA SER A 307 7.67 15.76 -54.70
C SER A 307 6.88 14.74 -53.87
N SER A 308 6.95 13.47 -54.25
CA SER A 308 6.36 12.37 -53.47
C SER A 308 7.25 11.14 -53.58
N MET A 309 7.33 10.41 -52.48
CA MET A 309 8.15 9.19 -52.40
C MET A 309 7.44 8.16 -51.55
N ILE A 310 7.56 6.91 -51.93
CA ILE A 310 7.22 5.73 -51.10
C ILE A 310 8.38 4.74 -51.16
N GLY A 311 8.69 4.13 -50.05
CA GLY A 311 9.81 3.18 -49.97
C GLY A 311 9.70 2.21 -48.83
N LEU A 312 10.53 1.19 -48.92
CA LEU A 312 10.81 0.24 -47.83
C LEU A 312 12.21 0.52 -47.31
N GLN A 313 12.36 0.55 -46.01
CA GLN A 313 13.65 0.70 -45.35
C GLN A 313 13.92 -0.51 -44.48
N MET A 314 15.07 -1.14 -44.69
CA MET A 314 15.60 -2.17 -43.82
C MET A 314 16.90 -1.68 -43.19
N THR A 315 16.95 -1.70 -41.87
CA THR A 315 18.15 -1.36 -41.11
C THR A 315 18.61 -2.59 -40.33
N MET A 316 19.85 -3.02 -40.53
CA MET A 316 20.44 -4.13 -39.80
C MET A 316 21.81 -3.70 -39.29
N ARG A 317 22.08 -4.00 -38.03
CA ARG A 317 23.35 -3.70 -37.40
C ARG A 317 24.32 -4.85 -37.69
N ILE A 318 25.45 -4.51 -38.28
CA ILE A 318 26.51 -5.51 -38.61
C ILE A 318 27.58 -5.52 -37.52
N TYR A 319 27.97 -4.37 -37.01
CA TYR A 319 28.97 -4.22 -35.96
C TYR A 319 28.70 -3.02 -35.10
N ASP A 320 28.80 -3.16 -33.78
CA ASP A 320 28.47 -2.13 -32.79
C ASP A 320 29.56 -1.95 -31.70
N GLY A 321 30.77 -2.47 -31.93
CA GLY A 321 31.85 -2.40 -30.96
C GLY A 321 31.63 -3.21 -29.68
N GLY A 322 30.68 -4.16 -29.70
CA GLY A 322 30.31 -4.99 -28.52
C GLY A 322 29.32 -4.36 -27.56
N TYR A 323 28.69 -3.25 -27.94
CA TYR A 323 27.74 -2.51 -27.07
C TYR A 323 26.56 -3.37 -26.62
N TYR A 324 25.88 -4.08 -27.52
CA TYR A 324 24.73 -4.91 -27.17
C TYR A 324 25.15 -6.19 -26.44
N LYS A 325 26.32 -6.73 -26.72
CA LYS A 325 26.90 -7.86 -25.94
C LYS A 325 27.11 -7.43 -24.49
N ALA A 326 27.66 -6.25 -24.26
CA ALA A 326 27.82 -5.70 -22.90
C ALA A 326 26.47 -5.43 -22.22
N LYS A 327 25.46 -4.97 -22.97
CA LYS A 327 24.09 -4.82 -22.43
C LYS A 327 23.45 -6.16 -22.04
N GLU A 328 23.60 -7.19 -22.88
CA GLU A 328 23.12 -8.53 -22.60
C GLU A 328 23.76 -9.08 -21.32
N GLU A 329 25.08 -9.01 -21.19
CA GLU A 329 25.81 -9.47 -19.99
C GLU A 329 25.35 -8.71 -18.73
N ARG A 330 25.15 -7.39 -18.84
CA ARG A 330 24.59 -6.60 -17.73
C ARG A 330 23.18 -7.04 -17.35
N SER A 331 22.33 -7.36 -18.32
CA SER A 331 20.98 -7.87 -18.09
C SER A 331 21.01 -9.25 -17.43
N MET A 332 21.91 -10.13 -17.84
CA MET A 332 22.12 -11.43 -17.19
C MET A 332 22.58 -11.27 -15.72
N ILE A 333 23.48 -10.33 -15.44
CA ILE A 333 23.89 -10.01 -14.07
C ILE A 333 22.67 -9.49 -13.25
N GLN A 334 21.79 -8.70 -13.85
CA GLN A 334 20.57 -8.25 -13.16
C GLN A 334 19.63 -9.44 -12.84
N SER A 335 19.49 -10.41 -13.76
CA SER A 335 18.72 -11.63 -13.51
C SER A 335 19.32 -12.44 -12.35
N LEU A 336 20.64 -12.62 -12.31
CA LEU A 336 21.33 -13.29 -11.20
C LEU A 336 21.12 -12.55 -9.86
N LYS A 337 21.20 -11.22 -9.84
CA LYS A 337 20.91 -10.42 -8.64
C LYS A 337 19.47 -10.61 -8.17
N ALA A 338 18.52 -10.62 -9.10
CA ALA A 338 17.12 -10.84 -8.77
C ALA A 338 16.87 -12.25 -8.20
N GLN A 339 17.57 -13.27 -8.70
CA GLN A 339 17.55 -14.63 -8.16
C GLN A 339 18.07 -14.68 -6.72
N GLU A 340 19.22 -14.03 -6.44
CA GLU A 340 19.75 -13.96 -5.06
C GLU A 340 18.83 -13.17 -4.12
N GLN A 341 18.20 -12.09 -4.59
CA GLN A 341 17.20 -11.36 -3.82
C GLN A 341 15.97 -12.22 -3.52
N ASN A 342 15.53 -13.05 -4.47
CA ASN A 342 14.41 -13.97 -4.26
C ASN A 342 14.75 -15.09 -3.26
N LYS A 343 15.98 -15.61 -3.25
CA LYS A 343 16.45 -16.54 -2.20
C LYS A 343 16.44 -15.88 -0.81
N LEU A 344 16.94 -14.64 -0.73
CA LEU A 344 16.91 -13.90 0.54
C LEU A 344 15.48 -13.67 1.02
N LEU A 345 14.55 -13.40 0.10
CA LEU A 345 13.14 -13.23 0.39
C LEU A 345 12.51 -14.51 0.97
N THR A 346 12.77 -15.69 0.36
CA THR A 346 12.28 -16.97 0.89
C THR A 346 12.86 -17.28 2.27
N MET A 347 14.16 -17.07 2.46
CA MET A 347 14.80 -17.23 3.79
C MET A 347 14.18 -16.28 4.84
N SER A 348 13.82 -15.06 4.45
CA SER A 348 13.13 -14.11 5.32
C SER A 348 11.75 -14.60 5.74
N TYR A 349 11.00 -15.24 4.84
CA TYR A 349 9.70 -15.82 5.17
C TYR A 349 9.83 -17.03 6.11
N ASP A 350 10.79 -17.91 5.84
CA ASP A 350 11.06 -19.04 6.73
C ASP A 350 11.39 -18.56 8.14
N LEU A 351 12.22 -17.53 8.26
CA LEU A 351 12.55 -16.92 9.55
C LEU A 351 11.30 -16.28 10.21
N GLN A 352 10.46 -15.58 9.44
CA GLN A 352 9.24 -14.97 9.97
C GLN A 352 8.30 -16.02 10.54
N ILE A 353 8.10 -17.15 9.85
CA ILE A 353 7.23 -18.24 10.31
C ILE A 353 7.81 -18.91 11.57
N GLU A 354 9.10 -19.22 11.56
CA GLU A 354 9.73 -19.84 12.73
C GLU A 354 9.68 -18.92 13.96
N THR A 355 9.87 -17.62 13.76
CA THR A 355 9.74 -16.63 14.84
C THR A 355 8.29 -16.54 15.31
N ALA A 356 7.33 -16.42 14.41
CA ALA A 356 5.91 -16.34 14.75
C ALA A 356 5.43 -17.62 15.48
N ARG A 357 5.95 -18.80 15.11
CA ARG A 357 5.66 -20.07 15.78
C ARG A 357 6.18 -20.07 17.22
N LYS A 358 7.40 -19.60 17.44
CA LYS A 358 7.99 -19.48 18.79
C LYS A 358 7.23 -18.47 19.66
N ASP A 359 6.87 -17.33 19.06
CA ASP A 359 6.08 -16.28 19.73
C ASP A 359 4.71 -16.81 20.13
N TYR A 360 4.04 -17.59 19.27
CA TYR A 360 2.77 -18.24 19.58
C TYR A 360 2.88 -19.11 20.85
N PHE A 361 3.84 -20.02 20.93
CA PHE A 361 3.98 -20.90 22.10
C PHE A 361 4.32 -20.11 23.36
N SER A 362 5.23 -19.14 23.26
CA SER A 362 5.64 -18.31 24.39
C SER A 362 4.49 -17.45 24.92
N THR A 363 3.75 -16.79 24.04
CA THR A 363 2.64 -15.90 24.44
C THR A 363 1.43 -16.69 24.95
N LYS A 364 1.14 -17.87 24.37
CA LYS A 364 0.12 -18.78 24.86
C LYS A 364 0.42 -19.22 26.30
N GLN A 365 1.64 -19.69 26.57
CA GLN A 365 2.06 -20.09 27.90
C GLN A 365 1.96 -18.93 28.91
N LYS A 366 2.43 -17.72 28.48
CA LYS A 366 2.32 -16.52 29.31
C LYS A 366 0.85 -16.17 29.63
N MET A 367 -0.06 -16.28 28.67
CA MET A 367 -1.48 -16.02 28.87
C MET A 367 -2.09 -17.01 29.90
N GLU A 368 -1.79 -18.32 29.78
CA GLU A 368 -2.26 -19.34 30.71
C GLU A 368 -1.69 -19.13 32.14
N ASP A 369 -0.41 -18.71 32.26
CA ASP A 369 0.20 -18.38 33.54
C ASP A 369 -0.46 -17.15 34.17
N GLN A 370 -0.72 -16.10 33.41
CA GLN A 370 -1.41 -14.91 33.93
C GLN A 370 -2.87 -15.18 34.32
N GLN A 371 -3.55 -16.11 33.64
CA GLN A 371 -4.89 -16.53 34.04
C GLN A 371 -4.85 -17.18 35.42
N ARG A 372 -3.91 -18.12 35.66
CA ARG A 372 -3.73 -18.76 36.98
C ARG A 372 -3.37 -17.75 38.08
N ASN A 373 -2.54 -16.75 37.74
CA ASN A 373 -2.19 -15.68 38.69
C ASN A 373 -3.40 -14.80 39.03
N LEU A 374 -4.24 -14.49 38.07
CA LEU A 374 -5.49 -13.75 38.30
C LEU A 374 -6.43 -14.51 39.21
N ASP A 375 -6.63 -15.82 38.98
CA ASP A 375 -7.49 -16.68 39.83
C ASP A 375 -6.99 -16.73 41.28
N LEU A 376 -5.67 -16.71 41.47
CA LEU A 376 -5.06 -16.66 42.82
C LEU A 376 -5.25 -15.26 43.44
N ALA A 377 -4.98 -14.20 42.70
CA ALA A 377 -5.14 -12.82 43.19
C ALA A 377 -6.61 -12.52 43.57
N GLN A 378 -7.57 -13.03 42.81
CA GLN A 378 -9.00 -12.94 43.13
C GLN A 378 -9.33 -13.62 44.48
N ARG A 379 -8.88 -14.87 44.69
CA ARG A 379 -9.10 -15.56 45.95
C ARG A 379 -8.47 -14.83 47.14
N ILE A 380 -7.27 -14.26 46.95
CA ILE A 380 -6.60 -13.48 48.02
C ILE A 380 -7.44 -12.23 48.34
N PHE A 381 -7.91 -11.52 47.33
CA PHE A 381 -8.75 -10.32 47.53
C PHE A 381 -10.06 -10.68 48.23
N ASP A 382 -10.81 -11.66 47.75
CA ASP A 382 -12.10 -12.08 48.32
C ASP A 382 -11.94 -12.52 49.81
N THR A 383 -10.84 -13.21 50.13
CA THR A 383 -10.55 -13.61 51.50
C THR A 383 -10.21 -12.41 52.40
N SER A 384 -9.37 -11.47 51.88
CA SER A 384 -8.99 -10.27 52.65
C SER A 384 -10.18 -9.33 52.87
N GLU A 385 -11.03 -9.15 51.84
CA GLU A 385 -12.26 -8.36 51.95
C GLU A 385 -13.24 -8.98 52.98
N THR A 386 -13.45 -10.31 52.93
CA THR A 386 -14.32 -11.02 53.87
C THR A 386 -13.82 -10.85 55.32
N LYS A 387 -12.53 -11.03 55.57
CA LYS A 387 -11.91 -10.84 56.90
C LYS A 387 -12.10 -9.38 57.38
N PHE A 388 -11.87 -8.41 56.53
CA PHE A 388 -12.04 -7.00 56.85
C PHE A 388 -13.50 -6.68 57.23
N ARG A 389 -14.49 -7.13 56.45
CA ARG A 389 -15.93 -6.96 56.72
C ARG A 389 -16.36 -7.61 58.06
N GLN A 390 -15.66 -8.67 58.49
CA GLN A 390 -15.87 -9.36 59.76
C GLN A 390 -15.11 -8.74 60.96
N GLY A 391 -14.32 -7.67 60.69
CA GLY A 391 -13.48 -7.05 61.75
C GLY A 391 -12.24 -7.86 62.12
N LEU A 392 -11.88 -8.89 61.33
CA LEU A 392 -10.74 -9.80 61.56
C LEU A 392 -9.52 -9.46 60.73
N GLY A 393 -9.58 -8.49 59.83
CA GLY A 393 -8.53 -8.02 58.95
C GLY A 393 -8.39 -6.50 58.96
N SER A 394 -7.35 -5.96 58.35
CA SER A 394 -7.10 -4.51 58.23
C SER A 394 -7.41 -4.00 56.84
N SER A 395 -7.74 -2.67 56.71
CA SER A 395 -7.88 -1.99 55.42
C SER A 395 -6.60 -2.07 54.58
N PHE A 396 -5.42 -2.17 55.24
CA PHE A 396 -4.13 -2.33 54.58
C PHE A 396 -4.05 -3.64 53.79
N GLU A 397 -4.49 -4.77 54.42
CA GLU A 397 -4.51 -6.08 53.75
C GLU A 397 -5.44 -6.06 52.52
N VAL A 398 -6.63 -5.45 52.64
CA VAL A 398 -7.60 -5.34 51.55
C VAL A 398 -7.01 -4.48 50.42
N THR A 399 -6.47 -3.31 50.72
CA THR A 399 -5.89 -2.42 49.73
C THR A 399 -4.70 -3.07 48.98
N GLN A 400 -3.85 -3.81 49.73
CA GLN A 400 -2.73 -4.55 49.16
C GLN A 400 -3.22 -5.70 48.24
N ALA A 401 -4.22 -6.47 48.68
CA ALA A 401 -4.83 -7.52 47.88
C ALA A 401 -5.51 -6.98 46.61
N GLN A 402 -6.21 -5.85 46.72
CA GLN A 402 -6.86 -5.18 45.61
C GLN A 402 -5.84 -4.65 44.58
N ALA A 403 -4.77 -4.02 45.03
CA ALA A 403 -3.68 -3.60 44.14
C ALA A 403 -3.06 -4.80 43.42
N GLY A 404 -2.93 -5.94 44.09
CA GLY A 404 -2.49 -7.22 43.52
C GLY A 404 -3.46 -7.73 42.44
N LEU A 405 -4.75 -7.71 42.72
CA LEU A 405 -5.81 -8.14 41.81
C LEU A 405 -5.83 -7.24 40.55
N TYR A 406 -5.85 -5.93 40.71
CA TYR A 406 -5.80 -4.98 39.60
C TYR A 406 -4.57 -5.20 38.70
N ARG A 407 -3.39 -5.38 39.33
CA ARG A 407 -2.16 -5.69 38.55
C ARG A 407 -2.27 -7.02 37.80
N SER A 408 -2.86 -8.05 38.38
CA SER A 408 -3.05 -9.35 37.74
C SER A 408 -4.06 -9.26 36.59
N GLN A 409 -5.13 -8.47 36.71
CA GLN A 409 -6.08 -8.18 35.63
C GLN A 409 -5.38 -7.47 34.46
N ALA A 410 -4.60 -6.42 34.74
CA ALA A 410 -3.83 -5.70 33.71
C ALA A 410 -2.80 -6.61 33.00
N ASN A 411 -2.12 -7.48 33.76
CA ASN A 411 -1.16 -8.43 33.20
C ASN A 411 -1.85 -9.46 32.29
N LEU A 412 -3.02 -9.95 32.64
CA LEU A 412 -3.79 -10.88 31.82
C LEU A 412 -4.25 -10.21 30.51
N ILE A 413 -4.77 -8.97 30.58
CA ILE A 413 -5.16 -8.21 29.38
C ILE A 413 -3.96 -8.08 28.45
N ASN A 414 -2.80 -7.68 28.96
CA ASN A 414 -1.59 -7.56 28.17
C ASN A 414 -1.14 -8.91 27.58
N ALA A 415 -1.24 -10.01 28.35
CA ALA A 415 -0.91 -11.33 27.87
C ALA A 415 -1.86 -11.83 26.76
N ARG A 416 -3.17 -11.55 26.88
CA ARG A 416 -4.17 -11.81 25.83
C ARG A 416 -3.90 -11.00 24.57
N PHE A 417 -3.51 -9.73 24.72
CA PHE A 417 -3.07 -8.87 23.61
C PHE A 417 -1.85 -9.45 22.90
N ASP A 418 -0.80 -9.81 23.65
CA ASP A 418 0.42 -10.39 23.11
C ASP A 418 0.12 -11.70 22.36
N PHE A 419 -0.76 -12.54 22.90
CA PHE A 419 -1.18 -13.79 22.27
C PHE A 419 -1.98 -13.54 20.99
N LEU A 420 -2.98 -12.65 21.02
CA LEU A 420 -3.75 -12.27 19.83
C LEU A 420 -2.83 -11.71 18.72
N LYS A 421 -1.90 -10.85 19.10
CA LYS A 421 -0.91 -10.30 18.17
C LYS A 421 -0.03 -11.40 17.55
N SER A 422 0.39 -12.39 18.33
CA SER A 422 1.18 -13.52 17.81
C SER A 422 0.37 -14.41 16.85
N LEU A 423 -0.92 -14.63 17.11
CA LEU A 423 -1.84 -15.33 16.20
C LEU A 423 -1.98 -14.60 14.87
N VAL A 424 -2.22 -13.30 14.91
CA VAL A 424 -2.31 -12.46 13.72
C VAL A 424 -0.99 -12.48 12.94
N ALA A 425 0.15 -12.30 13.62
CA ALA A 425 1.47 -12.35 13.00
C ALA A 425 1.76 -13.70 12.33
N PHE A 426 1.31 -14.80 12.94
CA PHE A 426 1.46 -16.13 12.35
C PHE A 426 0.59 -16.30 11.09
N LYS A 427 -0.69 -15.86 11.11
CA LYS A 427 -1.53 -15.83 9.90
C LYS A 427 -0.90 -15.00 8.78
N GLN A 428 -0.43 -13.81 9.11
CA GLN A 428 0.25 -12.94 8.16
C GLN A 428 1.52 -13.59 7.58
N ALA A 429 2.31 -14.27 8.41
CA ALA A 429 3.49 -15.00 7.95
C ALA A 429 3.14 -16.13 6.96
N LEU A 430 2.00 -16.80 7.12
CA LEU A 430 1.48 -17.82 6.19
C LEU A 430 0.89 -17.21 4.90
N GLY A 431 0.70 -15.90 4.83
CA GLY A 431 -0.01 -15.24 3.72
C GLY A 431 -1.53 -15.48 3.73
N LYS A 432 -2.10 -15.73 4.92
CA LYS A 432 -3.54 -15.94 5.15
C LYS A 432 -4.11 -14.76 5.94
N ASN A 433 -5.00 -14.00 5.32
CA ASN A 433 -5.65 -12.83 5.93
C ASN A 433 -7.17 -12.96 5.82
#